data_d73354757d17123c9aeec18ac59f944c
#
_entry.id   d73354757d17123c9aeec18ac59f944c
#
_cell.length_a   1.000
_cell.length_b   1.000
_cell.length_c   1.000
_cell.angle_alpha   90.00
_cell.angle_beta   90.00
_cell.angle_gamma   90.00
#
_symmetry.space_group_name_H-M   'P 1'
#
loop_
_entity.id
_entity.type
_entity.pdbx_description
1 polymer ?
#
loop_
_entity_poly.entity_id
_entity_poly.type
_entity_poly.pdbx_seq_one_letter_code
_entity_poly.pdbx_strand_id
1 'polypeptide(L)'
;MKPYDYAHRTGVRPLTWDDFANLAARLAELVEPFHPELVLGIARAGLFPATAVACSLRCELYPIRLTRRLNDDVLYDQPVWKVPIPPEVSGKVVVIIDEISDTGQTLALASHKAMSMGVLQVVTASLVSHSWANPFPDIVAQNTDEFVIFPWDARVLVKGQWVQHPEIIAGLKAQGKTSPG
;
A
#
# COMPACT_ATOMS: atom_id res chain seq x y z
N MET A 1 20.65 -11.15 2.08
CA MET A 1 19.21 -10.81 2.17
C MET A 1 18.89 -10.46 3.62
N LYS A 2 18.43 -9.24 3.91
CA LYS A 2 17.90 -8.94 5.26
C LYS A 2 16.45 -9.42 5.28
N PRO A 3 16.06 -10.33 6.18
CA PRO A 3 14.67 -10.73 6.31
C PRO A 3 13.84 -9.50 6.66
N TYR A 4 12.60 -9.45 6.16
CA TYR A 4 11.65 -8.43 6.56
C TYR A 4 11.41 -8.57 8.07
N ASP A 5 11.50 -7.47 8.80
CA ASP A 5 11.38 -7.51 10.25
C ASP A 5 9.92 -7.59 10.68
N TYR A 6 9.48 -8.80 10.99
CA TYR A 6 8.15 -9.07 11.56
C TYR A 6 8.13 -9.08 13.10
N ALA A 7 9.30 -9.00 13.74
CA ALA A 7 9.42 -9.16 15.20
C ALA A 7 8.84 -7.96 15.98
N HIS A 8 8.83 -6.77 15.36
CA HIS A 8 8.30 -5.56 16.00
C HIS A 8 6.77 -5.42 15.92
N ARG A 9 6.10 -6.34 15.22
CA ARG A 9 4.65 -6.29 15.08
C ARG A 9 3.95 -6.91 16.30
N THR A 10 2.94 -6.20 16.83
CA THR A 10 2.31 -6.52 18.13
C THR A 10 1.19 -7.57 18.04
N GLY A 11 1.11 -8.31 16.97
CA GLY A 11 0.08 -9.32 16.77
C GLY A 11 -0.09 -9.66 15.30
N VAL A 12 -1.20 -10.32 14.97
CA VAL A 12 -1.56 -10.69 13.60
C VAL A 12 -3.00 -10.29 13.35
N ARG A 13 -3.24 -9.59 12.25
CA ARG A 13 -4.55 -9.10 11.84
C ARG A 13 -4.89 -9.56 10.42
N PRO A 14 -5.54 -10.71 10.28
CA PRO A 14 -6.10 -11.11 8.99
C PRO A 14 -7.30 -10.21 8.65
N LEU A 15 -7.32 -9.69 7.41
CA LEU A 15 -8.43 -8.94 6.87
C LEU A 15 -9.22 -9.82 5.90
N THR A 16 -10.53 -9.74 6.00
CA THR A 16 -11.45 -10.33 5.02
C THR A 16 -11.68 -9.37 3.84
N TRP A 17 -12.35 -9.85 2.78
CA TRP A 17 -12.79 -8.97 1.68
C TRP A 17 -13.80 -7.94 2.14
N ASP A 18 -14.64 -8.26 3.13
CA ASP A 18 -15.59 -7.31 3.72
C ASP A 18 -14.86 -6.23 4.54
N ASP A 19 -13.83 -6.60 5.31
CA ASP A 19 -12.97 -5.62 6.00
C ASP A 19 -12.30 -4.68 4.99
N PHE A 20 -11.77 -5.23 3.89
CA PHE A 20 -11.20 -4.42 2.81
C PHE A 20 -12.24 -3.46 2.22
N ALA A 21 -13.44 -3.92 1.92
CA ALA A 21 -14.50 -3.08 1.35
C ALA A 21 -14.84 -1.91 2.27
N ASN A 22 -14.98 -2.17 3.58
CA ASN A 22 -15.25 -1.14 4.60
C ASN A 22 -14.09 -0.14 4.72
N LEU A 23 -12.85 -0.61 4.74
CA LEU A 23 -11.67 0.25 4.81
C LEU A 23 -11.49 1.09 3.53
N ALA A 24 -11.78 0.52 2.36
CA ALA A 24 -11.70 1.24 1.09
C ALA A 24 -12.77 2.32 0.98
N ALA A 25 -14.00 2.05 1.43
CA ALA A 25 -15.06 3.05 1.53
C ALA A 25 -14.66 4.20 2.47
N ARG A 26 -14.15 3.87 3.65
CA ARG A 26 -13.63 4.87 4.60
C ARG A 26 -12.49 5.69 4.00
N LEU A 27 -11.57 5.04 3.26
CA LEU A 27 -10.47 5.75 2.61
C LEU A 27 -11.00 6.75 1.57
N ALA A 28 -12.00 6.35 0.77
CA ALA A 28 -12.65 7.24 -0.20
C ALA A 28 -13.32 8.45 0.47
N GLU A 29 -14.04 8.23 1.59
CA GLU A 29 -14.66 9.31 2.38
C GLU A 29 -13.62 10.30 2.93
N LEU A 30 -12.47 9.82 3.37
CA LEU A 30 -11.38 10.65 3.89
C LEU A 30 -10.64 11.43 2.79
N VAL A 31 -10.58 10.87 1.58
CA VAL A 31 -9.93 11.47 0.41
C VAL A 31 -10.83 12.49 -0.29
N GLU A 32 -12.15 12.28 -0.29
CA GLU A 32 -13.13 13.11 -1.01
C GLU A 32 -12.99 14.62 -0.77
N PRO A 33 -12.77 15.12 0.48
CA PRO A 33 -12.68 16.57 0.74
C PRO A 33 -11.52 17.28 0.03
N PHE A 34 -10.53 16.54 -0.48
CA PHE A 34 -9.42 17.09 -1.26
C PHE A 34 -9.75 17.26 -2.74
N HIS A 35 -10.91 16.76 -3.18
CA HIS A 35 -11.39 16.83 -4.57
C HIS A 35 -10.35 16.35 -5.59
N PRO A 36 -9.79 15.13 -5.44
CA PRO A 36 -8.76 14.65 -6.34
C PRO A 36 -9.32 14.49 -7.76
N GLU A 37 -8.53 14.93 -8.74
CA GLU A 37 -8.82 14.75 -10.14
C GLU A 37 -8.20 13.46 -10.69
N LEU A 38 -7.16 12.93 -9.98
CA LEU A 38 -6.40 11.79 -10.40
C LEU A 38 -5.88 11.00 -9.20
N VAL A 39 -6.01 9.67 -9.27
CA VAL A 39 -5.44 8.71 -8.32
C VAL A 39 -4.20 8.06 -8.95
N LEU A 40 -3.10 8.02 -8.22
CA LEU A 40 -1.94 7.19 -8.50
C LEU A 40 -1.93 5.99 -7.57
N GLY A 41 -2.12 4.78 -8.11
CA GLY A 41 -2.04 3.55 -7.33
C GLY A 41 -0.63 2.94 -7.37
N ILE A 42 -0.03 2.67 -6.22
CA ILE A 42 1.28 2.02 -6.15
C ILE A 42 1.12 0.52 -6.40
N ALA A 43 1.60 0.07 -7.55
CA ALA A 43 1.52 -1.33 -7.92
C ALA A 43 2.56 -2.17 -7.13
N ARG A 44 2.16 -3.35 -6.68
CA ARG A 44 1.00 -4.18 -7.08
C ARG A 44 -0.23 -3.97 -6.18
N ALA A 45 -0.06 -4.18 -4.87
CA ALA A 45 -1.19 -4.33 -3.94
C ALA A 45 -1.92 -3.00 -3.65
N GLY A 46 -1.23 -1.87 -3.69
CA GLY A 46 -1.87 -0.55 -3.59
C GLY A 46 -2.88 -0.25 -4.70
N LEU A 47 -2.88 -1.02 -5.81
CA LEU A 47 -3.91 -0.91 -6.84
C LEU A 47 -5.30 -1.34 -6.35
N PHE A 48 -5.42 -2.22 -5.35
CA PHE A 48 -6.72 -2.60 -4.78
C PHE A 48 -7.43 -1.39 -4.17
N PRO A 49 -6.86 -0.72 -3.15
CA PRO A 49 -7.49 0.47 -2.58
C PRO A 49 -7.56 1.64 -3.56
N ALA A 50 -6.54 1.84 -4.40
CA ALA A 50 -6.53 2.92 -5.37
C ALA A 50 -7.67 2.79 -6.39
N THR A 51 -7.93 1.58 -6.89
CA THR A 51 -9.05 1.31 -7.80
C THR A 51 -10.39 1.55 -7.11
N ALA A 52 -10.55 1.03 -5.88
CA ALA A 52 -11.77 1.23 -5.12
C ALA A 52 -12.08 2.72 -4.89
N VAL A 53 -11.08 3.51 -4.47
CA VAL A 53 -11.21 4.95 -4.25
C VAL A 53 -11.51 5.68 -5.57
N ALA A 54 -10.77 5.41 -6.64
CA ALA A 54 -10.97 6.04 -7.94
C ALA A 54 -12.38 5.79 -8.50
N CYS A 55 -12.89 4.55 -8.39
CA CYS A 55 -14.25 4.21 -8.78
C CYS A 55 -15.29 4.94 -7.93
N SER A 56 -15.10 5.04 -6.62
CA SER A 56 -16.00 5.72 -5.69
C SER A 56 -16.07 7.22 -5.96
N LEU A 57 -14.94 7.85 -6.22
CA LEU A 57 -14.83 9.29 -6.49
C LEU A 57 -15.00 9.64 -7.97
N ARG A 58 -15.06 8.63 -8.87
CA ARG A 58 -15.21 8.79 -10.32
C ARG A 58 -14.11 9.65 -10.96
N CYS A 59 -12.88 9.48 -10.48
CA CYS A 59 -11.69 10.15 -11.03
C CYS A 59 -10.77 9.19 -11.78
N GLU A 60 -9.83 9.76 -12.54
CA GLU A 60 -8.83 9.00 -13.31
C GLU A 60 -7.92 8.18 -12.38
N LEU A 61 -7.50 6.99 -12.84
CA LEU A 61 -6.55 6.13 -12.15
C LEU A 61 -5.37 5.78 -13.05
N TYR A 62 -4.16 5.98 -12.55
CA TYR A 62 -2.93 5.49 -13.21
C TYR A 62 -2.11 4.63 -12.25
N PRO A 63 -1.62 3.47 -12.71
CA PRO A 63 -0.69 2.66 -11.94
C PRO A 63 0.71 3.29 -12.00
N ILE A 64 1.36 3.35 -10.86
CA ILE A 64 2.80 3.63 -10.76
C ILE A 64 3.48 2.47 -10.05
N ARG A 65 4.78 2.28 -10.26
CA ARG A 65 5.50 1.24 -9.55
C ARG A 65 6.90 1.69 -9.19
N LEU A 66 7.13 1.80 -7.90
CA LEU A 66 8.45 1.89 -7.32
C LEU A 66 8.57 0.77 -6.28
N THR A 67 9.72 0.11 -6.20
CA THR A 67 9.86 -1.06 -5.34
C THR A 67 11.31 -1.28 -4.94
N ARG A 68 11.50 -1.79 -3.72
CA ARG A 68 12.78 -2.33 -3.26
C ARG A 68 12.93 -3.83 -3.58
N ARG A 69 11.86 -4.46 -4.10
CA ARG A 69 11.79 -5.91 -4.29
C ARG A 69 11.89 -6.30 -5.76
N LEU A 70 12.53 -7.44 -6.00
CA LEU A 70 12.49 -8.18 -7.25
C LEU A 70 12.11 -9.62 -6.91
N ASN A 71 11.01 -10.14 -7.52
CA ASN A 71 10.48 -11.48 -7.26
C ASN A 71 10.25 -11.75 -5.76
N ASP A 72 9.68 -10.77 -5.05
CA ASP A 72 9.38 -10.73 -3.61
C ASP A 72 10.61 -10.65 -2.68
N ASP A 73 11.82 -10.74 -3.20
CA ASP A 73 13.06 -10.52 -2.44
C ASP A 73 13.43 -9.03 -2.38
N VAL A 74 13.83 -8.54 -1.20
CA VAL A 74 14.36 -7.18 -1.04
C VAL A 74 15.76 -7.11 -1.63
N LEU A 75 15.87 -6.52 -2.82
CA LEU A 75 17.12 -6.46 -3.58
C LEU A 75 17.78 -5.07 -3.57
N TYR A 76 16.98 -4.01 -3.44
CA TYR A 76 17.45 -2.63 -3.52
C TYR A 76 17.45 -1.95 -2.16
N ASP A 77 18.49 -1.19 -1.83
CA ASP A 77 18.54 -0.38 -0.60
C ASP A 77 17.53 0.76 -0.62
N GLN A 78 17.29 1.34 -1.81
CA GLN A 78 16.30 2.37 -2.04
C GLN A 78 15.28 1.88 -3.09
N PRO A 79 14.01 2.35 -3.04
CA PRO A 79 13.04 2.03 -4.07
C PRO A 79 13.48 2.50 -5.45
N VAL A 80 13.34 1.65 -6.46
CA VAL A 80 13.60 1.96 -7.87
C VAL A 80 12.30 2.02 -8.65
N TRP A 81 12.23 2.97 -9.59
CA TRP A 81 11.07 3.14 -10.47
C TRP A 81 11.03 2.03 -11.53
N LYS A 82 9.89 1.35 -11.65
CA LYS A 82 9.58 0.37 -12.69
C LYS A 82 8.49 0.86 -13.64
N VAL A 83 7.51 1.60 -13.11
CA VAL A 83 6.49 2.32 -13.89
C VAL A 83 6.50 3.77 -13.39
N PRO A 84 6.87 4.74 -14.24
CA PRO A 84 6.97 6.13 -13.84
C PRO A 84 5.60 6.78 -13.62
N ILE A 85 5.58 7.93 -12.96
CA ILE A 85 4.40 8.78 -12.87
C ILE A 85 4.11 9.33 -14.29
N PRO A 86 2.86 9.29 -14.74
CA PRO A 86 2.47 9.77 -16.05
C PRO A 86 2.45 11.31 -16.11
N PRO A 87 2.66 11.93 -17.28
CA PRO A 87 2.68 13.40 -17.42
C PRO A 87 1.32 14.07 -17.15
N GLU A 88 0.23 13.31 -17.21
CA GLU A 88 -1.14 13.75 -16.98
C GLU A 88 -1.38 14.30 -15.56
N VAL A 89 -0.45 14.09 -14.63
CA VAL A 89 -0.52 14.64 -13.26
C VAL A 89 -0.31 16.14 -13.20
N SER A 90 0.32 16.73 -14.21
CA SER A 90 0.67 18.14 -14.20
C SER A 90 -0.56 19.05 -14.09
N GLY A 91 -0.53 20.00 -13.16
CA GLY A 91 -1.60 20.96 -12.89
C GLY A 91 -2.84 20.38 -12.19
N LYS A 92 -2.78 19.13 -11.71
CA LYS A 92 -3.91 18.44 -11.07
C LYS A 92 -3.74 18.29 -9.55
N VAL A 93 -4.87 18.09 -8.86
CA VAL A 93 -4.91 17.56 -7.51
C VAL A 93 -4.83 16.04 -7.59
N VAL A 94 -3.78 15.46 -7.01
CA VAL A 94 -3.44 14.05 -7.13
C VAL A 94 -3.43 13.38 -5.76
N VAL A 95 -4.09 12.24 -5.63
CA VAL A 95 -3.91 11.37 -4.46
C VAL A 95 -3.06 10.15 -4.84
N ILE A 96 -2.05 9.84 -4.02
CA ILE A 96 -1.18 8.67 -4.17
C ILE A 96 -1.56 7.65 -3.12
N ILE A 97 -1.95 6.44 -3.55
CA ILE A 97 -2.50 5.42 -2.65
C ILE A 97 -1.62 4.17 -2.66
N ASP A 98 -1.31 3.67 -1.45
CA ASP A 98 -0.71 2.36 -1.22
C ASP A 98 -1.59 1.51 -0.29
N GLU A 99 -1.41 0.19 -0.25
CA GLU A 99 -2.14 -0.70 0.64
C GLU A 99 -1.66 -0.58 2.08
N ILE A 100 -0.35 -0.40 2.27
CA ILE A 100 0.25 -0.28 3.60
C ILE A 100 1.43 0.69 3.59
N SER A 101 1.43 1.60 4.54
CA SER A 101 2.58 2.44 4.84
C SER A 101 3.35 1.85 6.02
N ASP A 102 4.40 1.08 5.73
CA ASP A 102 5.26 0.51 6.75
C ASP A 102 6.29 1.54 7.25
N THR A 103 7.18 2.00 6.38
CA THR A 103 8.19 3.00 6.72
C THR A 103 7.87 4.42 6.24
N GLY A 104 6.84 4.59 5.42
CA GLY A 104 6.47 5.86 4.79
C GLY A 104 7.31 6.25 3.56
N GLN A 105 8.46 5.60 3.35
CA GLN A 105 9.41 6.01 2.30
C GLN A 105 8.87 5.91 0.88
N THR A 106 8.07 4.90 0.58
CA THR A 106 7.51 4.69 -0.77
C THR A 106 6.58 5.84 -1.16
N LEU A 107 5.63 6.16 -0.29
CA LEU A 107 4.70 7.29 -0.50
C LEU A 107 5.43 8.63 -0.56
N ALA A 108 6.43 8.86 0.31
CA ALA A 108 7.23 10.07 0.31
C ALA A 108 7.99 10.27 -1.01
N LEU A 109 8.64 9.22 -1.53
CA LEU A 109 9.35 9.28 -2.81
C LEU A 109 8.40 9.53 -3.98
N ALA A 110 7.22 8.89 -3.99
CA ALA A 110 6.20 9.10 -5.01
C ALA A 110 5.66 10.53 -4.96
N SER A 111 5.37 11.05 -3.76
CA SER A 111 4.91 12.42 -3.54
C SER A 111 5.94 13.45 -4.02
N HIS A 112 7.19 13.32 -3.60
CA HIS A 112 8.27 14.21 -4.03
C HIS A 112 8.44 14.22 -5.55
N LYS A 113 8.37 13.04 -6.19
CA LYS A 113 8.45 12.93 -7.64
C LYS A 113 7.26 13.60 -8.33
N ALA A 114 6.03 13.38 -7.86
CA ALA A 114 4.83 14.02 -8.40
C ALA A 114 4.92 15.56 -8.32
N MET A 115 5.31 16.09 -7.15
CA MET A 115 5.51 17.53 -6.98
C MET A 115 6.52 18.11 -7.99
N SER A 116 7.61 17.38 -8.27
CA SER A 116 8.60 17.80 -9.27
C SER A 116 8.06 17.84 -10.72
N MET A 117 6.89 17.24 -10.96
CA MET A 117 6.22 17.22 -12.27
C MET A 117 5.12 18.28 -12.41
N GLY A 118 5.02 19.23 -11.48
CA GLY A 118 4.08 20.35 -11.55
C GLY A 118 2.65 20.00 -11.14
N VAL A 119 2.48 19.00 -10.26
CA VAL A 119 1.19 18.71 -9.63
C VAL A 119 0.75 19.91 -8.78
N LEU A 120 -0.54 20.25 -8.82
CA LEU A 120 -1.08 21.37 -8.04
C LEU A 120 -1.09 21.05 -6.55
N GLN A 121 -1.52 19.86 -6.20
CA GLN A 121 -1.52 19.33 -4.83
C GLN A 121 -1.31 17.82 -4.84
N VAL A 122 -0.49 17.32 -3.93
CA VAL A 122 -0.33 15.88 -3.66
C VAL A 122 -0.89 15.57 -2.29
N VAL A 123 -1.71 14.53 -2.21
CA VAL A 123 -2.18 13.91 -0.98
C VAL A 123 -1.70 12.47 -0.95
N THR A 124 -1.04 12.05 0.11
CA THR A 124 -0.62 10.67 0.31
C THR A 124 -1.65 9.92 1.15
N ALA A 125 -2.03 8.72 0.72
CA ALA A 125 -3.05 7.93 1.39
C ALA A 125 -2.66 6.46 1.49
N SER A 126 -3.11 5.79 2.54
CA SER A 126 -2.84 4.37 2.76
C SER A 126 -4.05 3.70 3.38
N LEU A 127 -4.34 2.46 2.96
CA LEU A 127 -5.40 1.67 3.58
C LEU A 127 -5.06 1.36 5.04
N VAL A 128 -3.79 0.95 5.27
CA VAL A 128 -3.25 0.70 6.60
C VAL A 128 -1.93 1.46 6.78
N SER A 129 -1.65 1.92 8.00
CA SER A 129 -0.33 2.45 8.36
C SER A 129 0.11 1.92 9.72
N HIS A 130 1.41 1.73 9.88
CA HIS A 130 2.03 1.48 11.19
C HIS A 130 2.41 2.79 11.87
N SER A 131 2.41 2.81 13.21
CA SER A 131 2.69 4.01 14.00
C SER A 131 4.12 4.57 13.81
N TRP A 132 5.05 3.72 13.39
CA TRP A 132 6.45 4.10 13.11
C TRP A 132 6.70 4.62 11.70
N ALA A 133 5.69 4.67 10.82
CA ALA A 133 5.85 5.23 9.47
C ALA A 133 6.32 6.69 9.55
N ASN A 134 7.41 7.00 8.84
CA ASN A 134 7.97 8.35 8.82
C ASN A 134 8.59 8.65 7.44
N PRO A 135 8.04 9.61 6.67
CA PRO A 135 6.85 10.42 7.01
C PRO A 135 5.57 9.60 7.08
N PHE A 136 4.64 10.03 7.93
CA PHE A 136 3.32 9.45 8.04
C PHE A 136 2.44 9.90 6.86
N PRO A 137 1.60 9.03 6.27
CA PRO A 137 0.69 9.45 5.20
C PRO A 137 -0.29 10.53 5.68
N ASP A 138 -0.71 11.42 4.76
CA ASP A 138 -1.71 12.46 5.08
C ASP A 138 -3.05 11.87 5.48
N ILE A 139 -3.40 10.72 4.87
CA ILE A 139 -4.67 10.03 5.11
C ILE A 139 -4.41 8.54 5.35
N VAL A 140 -5.04 7.98 6.39
CA VAL A 140 -4.97 6.56 6.73
C VAL A 140 -6.36 6.05 7.11
N ALA A 141 -6.83 4.99 6.44
CA ALA A 141 -8.11 4.38 6.81
C ALA A 141 -8.03 3.63 8.15
N GLN A 142 -6.92 2.95 8.42
CA GLN A 142 -6.69 2.23 9.67
C GLN A 142 -5.25 2.29 10.12
N ASN A 143 -5.04 2.65 11.39
CA ASN A 143 -3.73 2.59 12.04
C ASN A 143 -3.63 1.31 12.89
N THR A 144 -2.56 0.53 12.72
CA THR A 144 -2.31 -0.67 13.54
C THR A 144 -0.84 -1.09 13.45
N ASP A 145 -0.31 -1.60 14.54
CA ASP A 145 1.05 -2.15 14.63
C ASP A 145 1.09 -3.68 14.53
N GLU A 146 -0.05 -4.27 14.20
CA GLU A 146 -0.16 -5.71 13.97
C GLU A 146 0.42 -6.11 12.59
N PHE A 147 0.77 -7.38 12.44
CA PHE A 147 1.07 -7.96 11.14
C PHE A 147 -0.23 -8.17 10.37
N VAL A 148 -0.50 -7.27 9.41
CA VAL A 148 -1.70 -7.31 8.59
C VAL A 148 -1.55 -8.36 7.49
N ILE A 149 -2.55 -9.23 7.36
CA ILE A 149 -2.67 -10.20 6.27
C ILE A 149 -3.83 -9.76 5.38
N PHE A 150 -3.51 -9.24 4.21
CA PHE A 150 -4.53 -8.83 3.26
C PHE A 150 -5.18 -10.04 2.56
N PRO A 151 -6.47 -9.95 2.17
CA PRO A 151 -7.18 -11.08 1.59
C PRO A 151 -6.59 -11.57 0.25
N TRP A 152 -5.99 -10.69 -0.54
CA TRP A 152 -5.31 -11.04 -1.80
C TRP A 152 -3.94 -11.68 -1.62
N ASP A 153 -3.30 -11.54 -0.45
CA ASP A 153 -2.00 -12.11 -0.12
C ASP A 153 -2.08 -13.29 0.85
N ALA A 154 -3.28 -13.68 1.30
CA ALA A 154 -3.45 -14.79 2.24
C ALA A 154 -2.95 -16.12 1.67
N ARG A 155 -3.09 -16.32 0.35
CA ARG A 155 -2.71 -17.55 -0.34
C ARG A 155 -2.06 -17.24 -1.69
N VAL A 156 -1.14 -18.11 -2.11
CA VAL A 156 -0.49 -18.07 -3.43
C VAL A 156 -0.68 -19.38 -4.18
N LEU A 157 -0.68 -19.30 -5.51
CA LEU A 157 -0.79 -20.48 -6.37
C LEU A 157 0.61 -20.97 -6.73
N VAL A 158 0.98 -22.15 -6.22
CA VAL A 158 2.27 -22.80 -6.50
C VAL A 158 2.00 -24.14 -7.19
N LYS A 159 2.46 -24.29 -8.42
CA LYS A 159 2.30 -25.53 -9.23
C LYS A 159 0.86 -26.04 -9.25
N GLY A 160 -0.11 -25.13 -9.41
CA GLY A 160 -1.54 -25.46 -9.48
C GLY A 160 -2.22 -25.70 -8.12
N GLN A 161 -1.54 -25.53 -7.00
CA GLN A 161 -2.10 -25.67 -5.66
C GLN A 161 -2.08 -24.36 -4.90
N TRP A 162 -3.19 -24.05 -4.22
CA TRP A 162 -3.27 -22.91 -3.32
C TRP A 162 -2.61 -23.23 -1.99
N VAL A 163 -1.54 -22.50 -1.67
CA VAL A 163 -0.81 -22.61 -0.40
C VAL A 163 -0.83 -21.27 0.34
N GLN A 164 -0.60 -21.30 1.64
CA GLN A 164 -0.42 -20.08 2.41
C GLN A 164 0.80 -19.30 1.89
N HIS A 165 0.69 -17.97 1.84
CA HIS A 165 1.80 -17.12 1.37
C HIS A 165 3.06 -17.35 2.23
N PRO A 166 4.25 -17.55 1.64
CA PRO A 166 5.48 -17.82 2.40
C PRO A 166 5.84 -16.72 3.41
N GLU A 167 5.58 -15.45 3.09
CA GLU A 167 5.83 -14.34 4.01
C GLU A 167 4.95 -14.42 5.25
N ILE A 168 3.71 -14.91 5.15
CA ILE A 168 2.83 -15.11 6.30
C ILE A 168 3.43 -16.18 7.22
N ILE A 169 3.89 -17.28 6.65
CA ILE A 169 4.55 -18.35 7.42
C ILE A 169 5.77 -17.80 8.17
N ALA A 170 6.60 -17.01 7.47
CA ALA A 170 7.77 -16.39 8.08
C ALA A 170 7.39 -15.38 9.19
N GLY A 171 6.39 -14.54 8.95
CA GLY A 171 5.90 -13.56 9.92
C GLY A 171 5.30 -14.20 11.18
N LEU A 172 4.47 -15.22 11.01
CA LEU A 172 3.93 -15.99 12.14
C LEU A 172 5.02 -16.64 12.96
N LYS A 173 5.99 -17.29 12.30
CA LYS A 173 7.14 -17.92 12.96
C LYS A 173 7.98 -16.90 13.74
N ALA A 174 8.21 -15.69 13.20
CA ALA A 174 8.93 -14.63 13.89
C ALA A 174 8.22 -14.16 15.17
N GLN A 175 6.90 -14.29 15.23
CA GLN A 175 6.08 -13.98 16.42
C GLN A 175 5.81 -15.21 17.32
N GLY A 176 6.42 -16.37 17.05
CA GLY A 176 6.20 -17.59 17.82
C GLY A 176 4.81 -18.21 17.63
N LYS A 177 4.12 -17.90 16.51
CA LYS A 177 2.77 -18.38 16.19
C LYS A 177 2.80 -19.40 15.06
N THR A 178 1.83 -20.33 15.05
CA THR A 178 1.68 -21.36 14.00
C THR A 178 0.51 -21.09 13.07
N SER A 179 -0.43 -20.23 13.48
CA SER A 179 -1.60 -19.83 12.71
C SER A 179 -1.94 -18.35 12.95
N PRO A 180 -2.72 -17.73 12.06
CA PRO A 180 -3.08 -16.31 12.19
C PRO A 180 -4.03 -15.97 13.34
N GLY A 181 -4.64 -16.99 13.97
CA GLY A 181 -5.65 -16.82 15.03
C GLY A 181 -7.04 -16.85 14.47
#